data_3760f0229c30290da6636cde3e396f60
#
_entry.id   3760f0229c30290da6636cde3e396f60
#
_cell.length_a   1.000
_cell.length_b   1.000
_cell.length_c   1.000
_cell.angle_alpha   90.00
_cell.angle_beta   90.00
_cell.angle_gamma   90.00
#
_symmetry.space_group_name_H-M   'P 1'
#
loop_
_entity.id
_entity.type
_entity.pdbx_description
1 polymer ?
#
loop_
_entity_poly.entity_id
_entity_poly.type
_entity_poly.pdbx_seq_one_letter_code
_entity_poly.pdbx_strand_id
1 'polypeptide(L)'
;YIVYMAEQEYFLHAGITTADELFQDDYNLYMGWAKQYGVTNIEEFLYLNEIAFAGEADVTWTGMVPEKEYVLYAYAIEFNEDGTDYTLASPIYHTIITLSANNFEEIAFDVNVEVDGPKVTYTFNPIDWEGKYYIDIYSEHEIMYLAEGEVADEEYCKQIAKAWIDMITIYQQSGYSGEQLLELMCLQGADS
;
A
#
# COMPACT_ATOMS: atom_id res chain seq x y z
N TYR A 1 0.79 -13.47 -20.15
CA TYR A 1 0.82 -14.05 -18.81
C TYR A 1 0.31 -13.06 -17.78
N ILE A 2 -0.19 -13.58 -16.68
CA ILE A 2 -0.62 -12.80 -15.49
C ILE A 2 0.45 -12.98 -14.41
N VAL A 3 0.78 -11.88 -13.70
CA VAL A 3 1.60 -11.88 -12.49
C VAL A 3 0.83 -11.15 -11.42
N TYR A 4 0.65 -11.77 -10.27
CA TYR A 4 -0.05 -11.14 -9.15
C TYR A 4 0.57 -11.50 -7.80
N MET A 5 0.31 -10.68 -6.82
CA MET A 5 0.74 -10.89 -5.45
C MET A 5 -0.39 -10.53 -4.49
N ALA A 6 -0.68 -11.41 -3.55
CA ALA A 6 -1.67 -11.17 -2.51
C ALA A 6 -1.18 -11.70 -1.16
N GLU A 7 -1.74 -11.19 -0.06
CA GLU A 7 -1.46 -11.73 1.26
C GLU A 7 -1.84 -13.21 1.32
N GLN A 8 -1.00 -14.04 1.90
CA GLN A 8 -1.27 -15.49 2.06
C GLN A 8 -2.59 -15.74 2.79
N GLU A 9 -2.93 -14.88 3.74
CA GLU A 9 -4.17 -14.95 4.51
C GLU A 9 -5.42 -14.88 3.63
N TYR A 10 -5.37 -14.14 2.50
CA TYR A 10 -6.47 -14.11 1.53
C TYR A 10 -6.79 -15.50 1.00
N PHE A 11 -5.78 -16.24 0.54
CA PHE A 11 -5.96 -17.59 -0.01
C PHE A 11 -6.51 -18.58 1.02
N LEU A 12 -6.05 -18.46 2.27
CA LEU A 12 -6.54 -19.28 3.37
C LEU A 12 -8.02 -19.01 3.66
N HIS A 13 -8.43 -17.74 3.69
CA HIS A 13 -9.82 -17.35 3.92
C HIS A 13 -10.74 -17.71 2.75
N ALA A 14 -10.26 -17.57 1.52
CA ALA A 14 -10.99 -17.95 0.32
C ALA A 14 -11.08 -19.48 0.12
N GLY A 15 -10.29 -20.25 0.90
CA GLY A 15 -10.23 -21.71 0.78
C GLY A 15 -9.54 -22.18 -0.49
N ILE A 16 -8.69 -21.35 -1.08
CA ILE A 16 -7.93 -21.66 -2.29
C ILE A 16 -6.73 -22.54 -1.91
N THR A 17 -6.72 -23.77 -2.37
CA THR A 17 -5.71 -24.79 -2.03
C THR A 17 -5.04 -25.42 -3.24
N THR A 18 -5.61 -25.20 -4.41
CA THR A 18 -5.12 -25.79 -5.69
C THR A 18 -4.90 -24.70 -6.75
N ALA A 19 -4.08 -25.03 -7.75
CA ALA A 19 -3.85 -24.17 -8.90
C ALA A 19 -5.13 -23.88 -9.69
N ASP A 20 -5.99 -24.89 -9.83
CA ASP A 20 -7.27 -24.74 -10.54
C ASP A 20 -8.23 -23.79 -9.81
N GLU A 21 -8.30 -23.88 -8.48
CA GLU A 21 -9.08 -22.95 -7.66
C GLU A 21 -8.54 -21.51 -7.75
N LEU A 22 -7.22 -21.33 -7.73
CA LEU A 22 -6.60 -20.02 -7.90
C LEU A 22 -6.92 -19.41 -9.26
N PHE A 23 -6.72 -20.19 -10.33
CA PHE A 23 -7.07 -19.71 -11.68
C PHE A 23 -8.55 -19.34 -11.79
N GLN A 24 -9.44 -20.16 -11.21
CA GLN A 24 -10.86 -19.89 -11.26
C GLN A 24 -11.27 -18.64 -10.45
N ASP A 25 -10.60 -18.37 -9.34
CA ASP A 25 -10.80 -17.16 -8.54
C ASP A 25 -10.40 -15.91 -9.33
N ASP A 26 -9.19 -15.88 -9.88
CA ASP A 26 -8.72 -14.80 -10.75
C ASP A 26 -9.62 -14.60 -11.98
N TYR A 27 -9.98 -15.69 -12.64
CA TYR A 27 -10.85 -15.64 -13.80
C TYR A 27 -12.20 -14.99 -13.47
N ASN A 28 -12.82 -15.40 -12.38
CA ASN A 28 -14.10 -14.83 -11.93
C ASN A 28 -13.97 -13.35 -11.56
N LEU A 29 -12.87 -12.97 -10.91
CA LEU A 29 -12.57 -11.60 -10.54
C LEU A 29 -12.43 -10.69 -11.77
N TYR A 30 -11.59 -11.05 -12.72
CA TYR A 30 -11.31 -10.23 -13.89
C TYR A 30 -12.49 -10.18 -14.86
N MET A 31 -13.16 -11.30 -15.09
CA MET A 31 -14.41 -11.33 -15.87
C MET A 31 -15.52 -10.53 -15.20
N GLY A 32 -15.58 -10.56 -13.87
CA GLY A 32 -16.52 -9.76 -13.08
C GLY A 32 -16.25 -8.25 -13.25
N TRP A 33 -14.99 -7.82 -13.19
CA TRP A 33 -14.61 -6.43 -13.42
C TRP A 33 -14.93 -5.99 -14.85
N ALA A 34 -14.51 -6.76 -15.85
CA ALA A 34 -14.81 -6.46 -17.24
C ALA A 34 -16.32 -6.26 -17.47
N LYS A 35 -17.14 -7.14 -16.91
CA LYS A 35 -18.60 -7.03 -16.96
C LYS A 35 -19.11 -5.77 -16.24
N GLN A 36 -18.59 -5.45 -15.07
CA GLN A 36 -18.97 -4.26 -14.31
C GLN A 36 -18.69 -2.97 -15.07
N TYR A 37 -17.57 -2.92 -15.79
CA TYR A 37 -17.19 -1.78 -16.62
C TYR A 37 -17.77 -1.80 -18.03
N GLY A 38 -18.59 -2.83 -18.37
CA GLY A 38 -19.19 -2.95 -19.69
C GLY A 38 -18.21 -3.28 -20.81
N VAL A 39 -17.05 -3.87 -20.45
CA VAL A 39 -16.00 -4.25 -21.40
C VAL A 39 -16.34 -5.62 -21.98
N THR A 40 -16.23 -5.74 -23.30
CA THR A 40 -16.48 -6.99 -24.03
C THR A 40 -15.20 -7.69 -24.49
N ASN A 41 -14.09 -6.98 -24.62
CA ASN A 41 -12.79 -7.55 -24.96
C ASN A 41 -11.92 -7.65 -23.69
N ILE A 42 -11.84 -8.86 -23.12
CA ILE A 42 -11.09 -9.12 -21.90
C ILE A 42 -9.57 -9.03 -22.14
N GLU A 43 -9.10 -9.38 -23.33
CA GLU A 43 -7.68 -9.26 -23.67
C GLU A 43 -7.21 -7.80 -23.57
N GLU A 44 -7.92 -6.88 -24.23
CA GLU A 44 -7.61 -5.46 -24.17
C GLU A 44 -7.72 -4.92 -22.74
N PHE A 45 -8.75 -5.34 -22.01
CA PHE A 45 -8.95 -4.94 -20.61
C PHE A 45 -7.79 -5.34 -19.72
N LEU A 46 -7.32 -6.58 -19.81
CA LEU A 46 -6.22 -7.07 -18.97
C LEU A 46 -4.88 -6.39 -19.30
N TYR A 47 -4.60 -6.10 -20.57
CA TYR A 47 -3.39 -5.37 -20.96
C TYR A 47 -3.44 -3.89 -20.57
N LEU A 48 -4.55 -3.20 -20.77
CA LEU A 48 -4.69 -1.79 -20.43
C LEU A 48 -4.64 -1.51 -18.92
N ASN A 49 -5.04 -2.48 -18.11
CA ASN A 49 -4.99 -2.36 -16.66
C ASN A 49 -3.73 -2.99 -16.04
N GLU A 50 -2.74 -3.33 -16.86
CA GLU A 50 -1.45 -3.91 -16.42
C GLU A 50 -1.62 -5.18 -15.56
N ILE A 51 -2.67 -5.97 -15.84
CA ILE A 51 -2.95 -7.26 -15.20
C ILE A 51 -2.27 -8.38 -15.99
N ALA A 52 -2.31 -8.29 -17.33
CA ALA A 52 -1.62 -9.22 -18.22
C ALA A 52 -0.45 -8.56 -18.92
N PHE A 53 0.60 -9.33 -19.17
CA PHE A 53 1.85 -8.88 -19.78
C PHE A 53 2.25 -9.78 -20.95
N ALA A 54 2.98 -9.19 -21.92
CA ALA A 54 3.64 -9.89 -23.01
C ALA A 54 5.14 -9.59 -23.01
N GLY A 55 5.98 -10.60 -23.17
CA GLY A 55 7.44 -10.43 -23.12
C GLY A 55 7.98 -10.24 -21.70
N GLU A 56 9.05 -9.47 -21.55
CA GLU A 56 9.65 -9.14 -20.24
C GLU A 56 8.88 -7.97 -19.60
N ALA A 57 8.61 -8.06 -18.32
CA ALA A 57 7.94 -6.99 -17.56
C ALA A 57 8.52 -6.88 -16.15
N ASP A 58 8.76 -5.66 -15.72
CA ASP A 58 9.08 -5.32 -14.32
C ASP A 58 7.80 -4.86 -13.62
N VAL A 59 7.40 -5.55 -12.57
CA VAL A 59 6.20 -5.23 -11.80
C VAL A 59 6.59 -4.82 -10.39
N THR A 60 6.12 -3.65 -9.97
CA THR A 60 6.39 -3.11 -8.64
C THR A 60 5.08 -2.98 -7.85
N TRP A 61 5.04 -3.59 -6.68
CA TRP A 61 3.94 -3.41 -5.74
C TRP A 61 4.35 -2.45 -4.62
N THR A 62 3.48 -1.49 -4.33
CA THR A 62 3.67 -0.51 -3.25
C THR A 62 2.58 -0.67 -2.20
N GLY A 63 2.78 -0.09 -1.01
CA GLY A 63 1.80 -0.14 0.07
C GLY A 63 1.71 -1.51 0.76
N MET A 64 2.71 -2.37 0.57
CA MET A 64 2.76 -3.68 1.19
C MET A 64 3.03 -3.56 2.70
N VAL A 65 2.38 -4.40 3.49
CA VAL A 65 2.54 -4.42 4.95
C VAL A 65 3.78 -5.24 5.32
N PRO A 66 4.73 -4.68 6.08
CA PRO A 66 5.89 -5.42 6.58
C PRO A 66 5.48 -6.62 7.44
N GLU A 67 6.37 -7.61 7.56
CA GLU A 67 6.19 -8.85 8.35
C GLU A 67 5.01 -9.74 7.93
N LYS A 68 4.29 -9.36 6.89
CA LYS A 68 3.26 -10.22 6.28
C LYS A 68 3.87 -11.17 5.26
N GLU A 69 3.26 -12.32 5.13
CA GLU A 69 3.56 -13.29 4.08
C GLU A 69 2.67 -13.03 2.86
N TYR A 70 3.29 -12.97 1.71
CA TYR A 70 2.63 -12.77 0.42
C TYR A 70 2.92 -13.97 -0.49
N VAL A 71 1.92 -14.38 -1.22
CA VAL A 71 2.07 -15.33 -2.31
C VAL A 71 2.21 -14.53 -3.61
N LEU A 72 3.40 -14.59 -4.20
CA LEU A 72 3.66 -14.11 -5.55
C LEU A 72 3.45 -15.27 -6.51
N TYR A 73 2.64 -15.09 -7.53
CA TYR A 73 2.38 -16.13 -8.52
C TYR A 73 2.29 -15.59 -9.94
N ALA A 74 2.55 -16.48 -10.89
CA ALA A 74 2.47 -16.18 -12.32
C ALA A 74 1.98 -17.38 -13.11
N TYR A 75 1.24 -17.14 -14.18
CA TYR A 75 0.80 -18.15 -15.12
C TYR A 75 0.56 -17.58 -16.52
N ALA A 76 0.76 -18.41 -17.54
CA ALA A 76 0.41 -18.02 -18.89
C ALA A 76 -1.08 -18.25 -19.17
N ILE A 77 -1.64 -17.37 -19.98
CA ILE A 77 -3.02 -17.45 -20.49
C ILE A 77 -3.02 -17.42 -22.00
N GLU A 78 -4.02 -18.03 -22.60
CA GLU A 78 -4.30 -17.98 -24.03
C GLU A 78 -5.71 -17.43 -24.25
N PHE A 79 -5.80 -16.33 -25.01
CA PHE A 79 -7.08 -15.71 -25.36
C PHE A 79 -7.71 -16.47 -26.53
N ASN A 80 -9.04 -16.48 -26.58
CA ASN A 80 -9.78 -16.91 -27.75
C ASN A 80 -9.62 -15.89 -28.91
N GLU A 81 -10.03 -16.27 -30.12
CA GLU A 81 -9.84 -15.45 -31.33
C GLU A 81 -10.48 -14.05 -31.22
N ASP A 82 -11.56 -13.93 -30.49
CA ASP A 82 -12.31 -12.69 -30.32
C ASP A 82 -11.83 -11.83 -29.13
N GLY A 83 -10.87 -12.31 -28.33
CA GLY A 83 -10.38 -11.63 -27.12
C GLY A 83 -11.44 -11.50 -26.00
N THR A 84 -12.51 -12.29 -26.06
CA THR A 84 -13.64 -12.21 -25.11
C THR A 84 -13.54 -13.18 -23.95
N ASP A 85 -12.58 -14.10 -24.01
CA ASP A 85 -12.36 -15.16 -23.04
C ASP A 85 -10.92 -15.62 -23.06
N TYR A 86 -10.47 -16.31 -22.01
CA TYR A 86 -9.12 -16.87 -21.94
C TYR A 86 -9.08 -18.16 -21.12
N THR A 87 -8.05 -18.95 -21.34
CA THR A 87 -7.79 -20.19 -20.66
C THR A 87 -6.39 -20.23 -20.06
N LEU A 88 -6.19 -21.06 -19.05
CA LEU A 88 -4.88 -21.33 -18.48
C LEU A 88 -3.99 -22.07 -19.49
N ALA A 89 -2.83 -21.51 -19.81
CA ALA A 89 -1.89 -22.04 -20.81
C ALA A 89 -0.57 -22.58 -20.22
N SER A 90 -0.37 -22.48 -18.89
CA SER A 90 0.80 -23.03 -18.20
C SER A 90 0.45 -23.52 -16.79
N PRO A 91 1.32 -24.30 -16.14
CA PRO A 91 1.26 -24.45 -14.70
C PRO A 91 1.36 -23.07 -14.00
N ILE A 92 0.76 -22.95 -12.81
CA ILE A 92 0.92 -21.76 -11.98
C ILE A 92 2.21 -21.87 -11.19
N TYR A 93 3.12 -20.94 -11.42
CA TYR A 93 4.34 -20.79 -10.65
C TYR A 93 4.09 -19.86 -9.48
N HIS A 94 4.50 -20.24 -8.28
CA HIS A 94 4.33 -19.40 -7.09
C HIS A 94 5.53 -19.49 -6.16
N THR A 95 5.70 -18.45 -5.36
CA THR A 95 6.64 -18.41 -4.24
C THR A 95 6.02 -17.60 -3.10
N ILE A 96 6.41 -17.93 -1.87
CA ILE A 96 6.03 -17.16 -0.69
C ILE A 96 7.18 -16.21 -0.38
N ILE A 97 6.86 -14.96 -0.20
CA ILE A 97 7.79 -13.93 0.25
C ILE A 97 7.30 -13.34 1.56
N THR A 98 8.20 -13.20 2.51
CA THR A 98 7.95 -12.45 3.74
C THR A 98 8.67 -11.13 3.62
N LEU A 99 7.93 -10.04 3.70
CA LEU A 99 8.56 -8.72 3.71
C LEU A 99 9.30 -8.54 5.03
N SER A 100 10.54 -8.08 4.94
CA SER A 100 11.29 -7.71 6.13
C SER A 100 10.50 -6.68 6.93
N ALA A 101 10.58 -6.77 8.26
CA ALA A 101 10.19 -5.65 9.08
C ALA A 101 10.84 -4.39 8.50
N ASN A 102 10.07 -3.33 8.35
CA ASN A 102 10.70 -2.04 8.11
C ASN A 102 11.60 -1.81 9.31
N ASN A 103 12.91 -1.96 9.12
CA ASN A 103 13.87 -1.39 10.04
C ASN A 103 13.70 0.13 9.89
N PHE A 104 12.69 0.69 10.55
CA PHE A 104 12.71 2.09 10.88
C PHE A 104 13.91 2.21 11.81
N GLU A 105 15.04 2.68 11.29
CA GLU A 105 16.04 3.27 12.14
C GLU A 105 15.24 4.27 12.98
N GLU A 106 15.31 4.12 14.30
CA GLU A 106 14.66 5.08 15.19
C GLU A 106 15.28 6.44 14.88
N ILE A 107 14.53 7.26 14.14
CA ILE A 107 14.97 8.60 13.80
C ILE A 107 14.87 9.40 15.08
N ALA A 108 16.03 9.76 15.63
CA ALA A 108 16.08 10.64 16.77
C ALA A 108 16.00 12.10 16.29
N PHE A 109 15.34 12.91 17.08
CA PHE A 109 15.25 14.35 16.87
C PHE A 109 15.86 15.09 18.06
N ASP A 110 16.67 16.12 17.79
CA ASP A 110 16.99 17.15 18.78
C ASP A 110 15.87 18.20 18.71
N VAL A 111 15.12 18.31 19.79
CA VAL A 111 13.94 19.20 19.86
C VAL A 111 14.22 20.36 20.79
N ASN A 112 14.22 21.58 20.26
CA ASN A 112 14.28 22.79 21.04
C ASN A 112 12.92 23.47 21.14
N VAL A 113 12.57 23.97 22.32
CA VAL A 113 11.31 24.66 22.58
C VAL A 113 11.58 26.02 23.16
N GLU A 114 11.14 27.08 22.48
CA GLU A 114 11.25 28.46 22.95
C GLU A 114 9.84 29.03 23.21
N VAL A 115 9.65 29.64 24.38
CA VAL A 115 8.40 30.26 24.78
C VAL A 115 8.57 31.76 24.94
N ASP A 116 7.80 32.53 24.15
CA ASP A 116 7.78 33.99 24.22
C ASP A 116 6.30 34.48 24.37
N GLY A 117 5.90 34.69 25.60
CA GLY A 117 4.51 35.03 25.91
C GLY A 117 3.53 33.96 25.46
N PRO A 118 2.58 34.27 24.57
CA PRO A 118 1.63 33.28 24.03
C PRO A 118 2.20 32.49 22.84
N LYS A 119 3.39 32.83 22.37
CA LYS A 119 4.04 32.14 21.23
C LYS A 119 4.96 31.05 21.73
N VAL A 120 4.82 29.89 21.19
CA VAL A 120 5.74 28.74 21.34
C VAL A 120 6.34 28.40 19.99
N THR A 121 7.65 28.30 19.94
CA THR A 121 8.40 27.88 18.74
C THR A 121 9.07 26.56 19.03
N TYR A 122 8.82 25.59 18.18
CA TYR A 122 9.46 24.28 18.23
C TYR A 122 10.45 24.19 17.06
N THR A 123 11.67 23.75 17.32
CA THR A 123 12.66 23.45 16.29
C THR A 123 13.00 21.98 16.36
N PHE A 124 12.84 21.26 15.26
CA PHE A 124 13.11 19.83 15.15
C PHE A 124 14.32 19.62 14.24
N ASN A 125 15.38 19.04 14.78
CA ASN A 125 16.56 18.66 14.00
C ASN A 125 16.66 17.14 13.97
N PRO A 126 16.41 16.50 12.82
CA PRO A 126 16.61 15.05 12.69
C PRO A 126 18.12 14.75 12.84
N ILE A 127 18.45 13.73 13.64
CA ILE A 127 19.82 13.29 13.87
C ILE A 127 20.14 12.19 12.86
N ASP A 128 21.17 12.40 12.05
CA ASP A 128 21.66 11.47 11.04
C ASP A 128 20.60 11.00 10.02
N TRP A 129 19.60 11.87 9.73
CA TRP A 129 18.53 11.59 8.78
C TRP A 129 18.39 12.71 7.74
N GLU A 130 18.40 12.35 6.46
CA GLU A 130 18.24 13.28 5.33
C GLU A 130 16.87 13.12 4.62
N GLY A 131 16.06 12.16 5.05
CA GLY A 131 14.74 11.90 4.47
C GLY A 131 13.68 12.89 4.91
N LYS A 132 12.48 12.73 4.37
CA LYS A 132 11.31 13.52 4.76
C LYS A 132 10.69 12.95 6.04
N TYR A 133 10.12 13.83 6.85
CA TYR A 133 9.43 13.49 8.07
C TYR A 133 8.17 14.34 8.23
N TYR A 134 7.24 13.85 9.01
CA TYR A 134 6.00 14.54 9.35
C TYR A 134 6.01 14.89 10.84
N ILE A 135 5.59 16.13 11.14
CA ILE A 135 5.40 16.61 12.50
C ILE A 135 3.98 17.13 12.63
N ASP A 136 3.37 16.80 13.72
CA ASP A 136 2.11 17.41 14.15
C ASP A 136 2.13 17.68 15.63
N ILE A 137 1.35 18.66 16.08
CA ILE A 137 1.29 19.10 17.45
C ILE A 137 -0.18 19.12 17.86
N TYR A 138 -0.51 18.29 18.83
CA TYR A 138 -1.85 18.21 19.40
C TYR A 138 -1.85 18.74 20.83
N SER A 139 -2.89 19.43 21.22
CA SER A 139 -3.14 19.70 22.63
C SER A 139 -3.49 18.40 23.36
N GLU A 140 -3.15 18.33 24.65
CA GLU A 140 -3.55 17.20 25.50
C GLU A 140 -5.06 16.93 25.43
N HIS A 141 -5.86 17.98 25.33
CA HIS A 141 -7.32 17.87 25.21
C HIS A 141 -7.75 17.24 23.87
N GLU A 142 -7.10 17.61 22.77
CA GLU A 142 -7.38 17.00 21.46
C GLU A 142 -7.02 15.52 21.43
N ILE A 143 -5.88 15.17 22.01
CA ILE A 143 -5.46 13.78 22.11
C ILE A 143 -6.44 12.98 22.98
N MET A 144 -6.83 13.50 24.14
CA MET A 144 -7.82 12.83 25.01
C MET A 144 -9.18 12.68 24.32
N TYR A 145 -9.58 13.64 23.49
CA TYR A 145 -10.82 13.56 22.72
C TYR A 145 -10.75 12.49 21.64
N LEU A 146 -9.64 12.43 20.90
CA LEU A 146 -9.41 11.43 19.86
C LEU A 146 -9.25 10.02 20.43
N ALA A 147 -8.66 9.90 21.62
CA ALA A 147 -8.47 8.63 22.35
C ALA A 147 -9.71 8.18 23.14
N GLU A 148 -10.87 8.83 22.96
CA GLU A 148 -12.11 8.49 23.70
C GLU A 148 -11.91 8.46 25.23
N GLY A 149 -10.97 9.27 25.75
CA GLY A 149 -10.68 9.40 27.18
C GLY A 149 -9.57 8.44 27.69
N GLU A 150 -8.92 7.70 26.82
CA GLU A 150 -7.71 6.94 27.16
C GLU A 150 -6.47 7.85 27.19
N VAL A 151 -5.44 7.44 27.92
CA VAL A 151 -4.19 8.19 27.99
C VAL A 151 -3.45 8.02 26.68
N ALA A 152 -3.00 9.16 26.08
CA ALA A 152 -2.17 9.13 24.91
C ALA A 152 -0.81 8.52 25.23
N ASP A 153 -0.66 7.26 24.94
CA ASP A 153 0.61 6.54 25.00
C ASP A 153 1.25 6.40 23.62
N GLU A 154 2.41 5.78 23.56
CA GLU A 154 3.14 5.53 22.32
C GLU A 154 2.32 4.73 21.30
N GLU A 155 1.51 3.79 21.75
CA GLU A 155 0.67 2.96 20.88
C GLU A 155 -0.42 3.81 20.21
N TYR A 156 -0.99 4.77 20.95
CA TYR A 156 -1.97 5.69 20.40
C TYR A 156 -1.36 6.62 19.36
N CYS A 157 -0.15 7.13 19.60
CA CYS A 157 0.58 7.91 18.61
C CYS A 157 0.83 7.12 17.31
N LYS A 158 1.14 5.83 17.40
CA LYS A 158 1.25 4.93 16.24
C LYS A 158 -0.07 4.78 15.48
N GLN A 159 -1.20 4.72 16.19
CA GLN A 159 -2.52 4.66 15.54
C GLN A 159 -2.86 5.95 14.79
N ILE A 160 -2.52 7.12 15.34
CA ILE A 160 -2.66 8.41 14.64
C ILE A 160 -1.78 8.41 13.37
N ALA A 161 -0.51 8.03 13.48
CA ALA A 161 0.39 7.96 12.34
C ALA A 161 -0.14 7.01 11.25
N LYS A 162 -0.67 5.86 11.66
CA LYS A 162 -1.31 4.92 10.74
C LYS A 162 -2.53 5.53 10.04
N ALA A 163 -3.39 6.25 10.77
CA ALA A 163 -4.56 6.89 10.18
C ALA A 163 -4.16 7.94 9.12
N TRP A 164 -3.05 8.65 9.31
CA TRP A 164 -2.48 9.56 8.31
C TRP A 164 -1.97 8.82 7.08
N ILE A 165 -1.28 7.69 7.24
CA ILE A 165 -0.83 6.83 6.14
C ILE A 165 -2.04 6.30 5.34
N ASP A 166 -3.07 5.84 6.02
CA ASP A 166 -4.31 5.36 5.41
C ASP A 166 -5.01 6.48 4.61
N MET A 167 -4.98 7.72 5.11
CA MET A 167 -5.51 8.88 4.42
C MET A 167 -4.71 9.23 3.15
N ILE A 168 -3.39 9.10 3.17
CA ILE A 168 -2.55 9.24 1.97
C ILE A 168 -3.00 8.26 0.89
N THR A 169 -3.27 7.01 1.25
CA THR A 169 -3.78 5.98 0.34
C THR A 169 -5.12 6.38 -0.31
N ILE A 170 -6.04 6.98 0.47
CA ILE A 170 -7.32 7.48 -0.04
C ILE A 170 -7.12 8.63 -1.05
N TYR A 171 -6.20 9.54 -0.76
CA TYR A 171 -5.88 10.64 -1.70
C TYR A 171 -5.20 10.14 -2.99
N GLN A 172 -4.39 9.09 -2.90
CA GLN A 172 -3.83 8.44 -4.10
C GLN A 172 -4.92 7.88 -5.01
N GLN A 173 -5.96 7.27 -4.45
CA GLN A 173 -7.13 6.82 -5.23
C GLN A 173 -7.89 7.97 -5.90
N SER A 174 -7.73 9.19 -5.40
CA SER A 174 -8.30 10.42 -5.97
C SER A 174 -7.40 11.08 -7.04
N GLY A 175 -6.30 10.43 -7.43
CA GLY A 175 -5.41 10.85 -8.50
C GLY A 175 -4.19 11.67 -8.07
N TYR A 176 -3.92 11.80 -6.77
CA TYR A 176 -2.68 12.40 -6.27
C TYR A 176 -1.57 11.34 -6.23
N SER A 177 -0.35 11.67 -6.68
CA SER A 177 0.77 10.77 -6.47
C SER A 177 1.22 10.79 -4.99
N GLY A 178 1.76 9.66 -4.49
CA GLY A 178 2.30 9.61 -3.13
C GLY A 178 3.41 10.64 -2.90
N GLU A 179 4.23 10.89 -3.92
CA GLU A 179 5.30 11.90 -3.87
C GLU A 179 4.74 13.32 -3.70
N GLN A 180 3.69 13.69 -4.44
CA GLN A 180 3.01 14.98 -4.28
C GLN A 180 2.43 15.17 -2.87
N LEU A 181 1.86 14.13 -2.29
CA LEU A 181 1.31 14.19 -0.94
C LEU A 181 2.43 14.32 0.11
N LEU A 182 3.52 13.57 -0.04
CA LEU A 182 4.68 13.69 0.84
C LEU A 182 5.36 15.07 0.73
N GLU A 183 5.38 15.69 -0.44
CA GLU A 183 5.88 17.06 -0.61
C GLU A 183 5.01 18.11 0.07
N LEU A 184 3.70 17.88 0.12
CA LEU A 184 2.75 18.81 0.74
C LEU A 184 2.68 18.68 2.27
N MET A 185 2.98 17.50 2.81
CA MET A 185 2.72 17.16 4.22
C MET A 185 3.99 16.96 5.04
N CYS A 186 5.13 16.68 4.40
CA CYS A 186 6.35 16.32 5.10
C CYS A 186 7.41 17.44 5.01
N LEU A 187 8.20 17.52 6.05
CA LEU A 187 9.36 18.41 6.18
C LEU A 187 10.65 17.66 5.81
N GLN A 188 11.71 18.39 5.50
CA GLN A 188 13.04 17.83 5.23
C GLN A 188 14.13 18.75 5.79
N GLY A 189 15.08 18.18 6.51
CA GLY A 189 16.12 18.94 7.18
C GLY A 189 15.66 19.56 8.50
N ALA A 190 16.32 20.63 8.94
CA ALA A 190 15.92 21.39 10.12
C ALA A 190 14.80 22.36 9.78
N ASP A 191 13.71 22.32 10.54
CA ASP A 191 12.56 23.18 10.36
C ASP A 191 12.09 23.81 11.69
N SER A 192 11.48 25.00 11.61
CA SER A 192 11.08 25.81 12.77
C SER A 192 9.72 26.49 12.58
#